data_99484257e64d6d0a6915c0f35c888ce4
#
_entry.id   99484257e64d6d0a6915c0f35c888ce4
#
_cell.length_a   1.000
_cell.length_b   1.000
_cell.length_c   1.000
_cell.angle_alpha   90.00
_cell.angle_beta   90.00
_cell.angle_gamma   90.00
#
_symmetry.space_group_name_H-M   'P 1'
#
loop_
_entity.id
_entity.type
_entity.pdbx_description
1 polymer ?
#
loop_
_entity_poly.entity_id
_entity_poly.type
_entity_poly.pdbx_seq_one_letter_code
_entity_poly.pdbx_strand_id
1 'polypeptide(L)'
;VAAHVSPLTDHLKDPVGIAARLIDTPYLWGGRTAFGIDCSGLVQLSHAICGNALPRDSDMQRTGVGELIGEGADHPALKRGDLVFWKGHVAMMEDEATMLHASGHTMSVVREPYADATKRIGHLYGLPLAYRRP
;
A
#
# COMPACT_ATOMS: atom_id res chain seq x y z
N VAL A 1 -22.14 -2.28 -17.77
CA VAL A 1 -22.58 -1.93 -16.40
C VAL A 1 -22.19 -3.03 -15.43
N ALA A 2 -22.49 -4.32 -15.76
CA ALA A 2 -22.19 -5.47 -14.88
C ALA A 2 -20.68 -5.63 -14.54
N ALA A 3 -19.75 -5.12 -15.37
CA ALA A 3 -18.32 -5.18 -15.10
C ALA A 3 -17.85 -4.20 -13.98
N HIS A 4 -18.69 -3.26 -13.58
CA HIS A 4 -18.36 -2.22 -12.61
C HIS A 4 -19.28 -2.20 -11.38
N VAL A 5 -20.22 -3.14 -11.30
CA VAL A 5 -21.20 -3.22 -10.22
C VAL A 5 -21.31 -4.68 -9.76
N SER A 6 -21.16 -4.90 -8.47
CA SER A 6 -21.38 -6.19 -7.83
C SER A 6 -22.20 -6.03 -6.53
N PRO A 7 -22.85 -7.07 -6.04
CA PRO A 7 -23.48 -7.05 -4.73
C PRO A 7 -22.50 -6.66 -3.63
N LEU A 8 -22.95 -5.95 -2.60
CA LEU A 8 -22.10 -5.55 -1.47
C LEU A 8 -21.53 -6.74 -0.67
N THR A 9 -22.12 -7.91 -0.85
CA THR A 9 -21.66 -9.17 -0.25
C THR A 9 -20.54 -9.86 -1.04
N ASP A 10 -20.32 -9.42 -2.29
CA ASP A 10 -19.28 -9.99 -3.16
C ASP A 10 -17.98 -9.21 -2.97
N HIS A 11 -17.05 -9.81 -2.23
CA HIS A 11 -15.75 -9.23 -1.99
C HIS A 11 -14.71 -9.78 -2.98
N LEU A 12 -13.96 -8.89 -3.59
CA LEU A 12 -12.76 -9.26 -4.34
C LEU A 12 -11.69 -9.77 -3.38
N LYS A 13 -10.77 -10.61 -3.86
CA LYS A 13 -9.78 -11.29 -2.99
C LYS A 13 -8.35 -10.79 -3.16
N ASP A 14 -8.14 -9.83 -4.06
CA ASP A 14 -6.79 -9.32 -4.39
C ASP A 14 -6.70 -7.80 -4.16
N PRO A 15 -6.32 -7.35 -2.96
CA PRO A 15 -6.12 -5.92 -2.69
C PRO A 15 -5.08 -5.27 -3.60
N VAL A 16 -4.05 -6.01 -4.00
CA VAL A 16 -3.00 -5.51 -4.90
C VAL A 16 -3.57 -5.23 -6.29
N GLY A 17 -4.42 -6.12 -6.79
CA GLY A 17 -5.12 -5.91 -8.06
C GLY A 17 -6.06 -4.70 -8.02
N ILE A 18 -6.68 -4.42 -6.88
CA ILE A 18 -7.48 -3.20 -6.69
C ILE A 18 -6.58 -1.96 -6.68
N ALA A 19 -5.47 -1.99 -5.93
CA ALA A 19 -4.51 -0.89 -5.90
C ALA A 19 -3.94 -0.58 -7.28
N ALA A 20 -3.66 -1.60 -8.09
CA ALA A 20 -3.17 -1.46 -9.45
C ALA A 20 -4.14 -0.74 -10.40
N ARG A 21 -5.45 -0.81 -10.14
CA ARG A 21 -6.48 -0.06 -10.89
C ARG A 21 -6.47 1.44 -10.60
N LEU A 22 -5.80 1.85 -9.52
CA LEU A 22 -5.68 3.25 -9.10
C LEU A 22 -4.35 3.90 -9.53
N ILE A 23 -3.51 3.20 -10.30
CA ILE A 23 -2.30 3.79 -10.91
C ILE A 23 -2.70 5.06 -11.67
N ASP A 24 -1.85 6.08 -11.59
CA ASP A 24 -2.05 7.44 -12.12
C ASP A 24 -3.08 8.29 -11.36
N THR A 25 -3.76 7.76 -10.34
CA THR A 25 -4.57 8.60 -9.43
C THR A 25 -3.66 9.62 -8.75
N PRO A 26 -4.04 10.91 -8.72
CA PRO A 26 -3.25 11.94 -8.06
C PRO A 26 -3.02 11.65 -6.57
N TYR A 27 -1.82 11.96 -6.08
CA TYR A 27 -1.57 11.98 -4.65
C TYR A 27 -2.31 13.15 -4.00
N LEU A 28 -3.07 12.88 -2.97
CA LEU A 28 -3.73 13.89 -2.16
C LEU A 28 -3.65 13.49 -0.68
N TRP A 29 -2.97 14.30 0.14
CA TRP A 29 -2.93 14.11 1.59
C TRP A 29 -4.35 14.03 2.18
N GLY A 30 -4.65 12.95 2.89
CA GLY A 30 -5.99 12.69 3.41
C GLY A 30 -6.98 12.14 2.38
N GLY A 31 -6.57 11.99 1.12
CA GLY A 31 -7.42 11.48 0.04
C GLY A 31 -7.73 9.99 0.16
N ARG A 32 -8.93 9.59 -0.26
CA ARG A 32 -9.45 8.22 -0.20
C ARG A 32 -10.25 7.83 -1.44
N THR A 33 -10.07 8.51 -2.55
CA THR A 33 -10.89 8.33 -3.76
C THR A 33 -10.04 8.27 -5.01
N ALA A 34 -10.65 7.88 -6.14
CA ALA A 34 -10.02 7.93 -7.46
C ALA A 34 -9.70 9.36 -7.95
N PHE A 35 -10.17 10.41 -7.27
CA PHE A 35 -9.83 11.80 -7.57
C PHE A 35 -8.58 12.29 -6.82
N GLY A 36 -8.19 11.56 -5.78
CA GLY A 36 -7.00 11.83 -4.99
C GLY A 36 -6.91 10.87 -3.81
N ILE A 37 -5.72 10.31 -3.59
CA ILE A 37 -5.50 9.27 -2.58
C ILE A 37 -4.10 9.41 -1.98
N ASP A 38 -3.96 9.15 -0.67
CA ASP A 38 -2.64 9.04 -0.04
C ASP A 38 -2.22 7.57 0.14
N CYS A 39 -1.01 7.36 0.68
CA CYS A 39 -0.40 6.03 0.76
C CYS A 39 -1.23 5.04 1.61
N SER A 40 -1.65 5.45 2.80
CA SER A 40 -2.46 4.60 3.68
C SER A 40 -3.92 4.51 3.22
N GLY A 41 -4.43 5.54 2.54
CA GLY A 41 -5.75 5.51 1.89
C GLY A 41 -5.81 4.50 0.76
N LEU A 42 -4.74 4.37 -0.04
CA LEU A 42 -4.63 3.34 -1.08
C LEU A 42 -4.72 1.95 -0.48
N VAL A 43 -3.95 1.67 0.57
CA VAL A 43 -3.98 0.39 1.28
C VAL A 43 -5.35 0.14 1.90
N GLN A 44 -5.90 1.13 2.63
CA GLN A 44 -7.21 1.00 3.28
C GLN A 44 -8.32 0.70 2.28
N LEU A 45 -8.42 1.49 1.20
CA LEU A 45 -9.47 1.33 0.19
C LEU A 45 -9.37 -0.03 -0.50
N SER A 46 -8.17 -0.44 -0.89
CA SER A 46 -7.94 -1.71 -1.57
C SER A 46 -8.36 -2.90 -0.73
N HIS A 47 -8.04 -2.89 0.55
CA HIS A 47 -8.46 -3.92 1.50
C HIS A 47 -9.95 -3.87 1.83
N ALA A 48 -10.55 -2.67 1.94
CA ALA A 48 -11.97 -2.52 2.21
C ALA A 48 -12.84 -3.13 1.10
N ILE A 49 -12.45 -2.95 -0.17
CA ILE A 49 -13.11 -3.58 -1.32
C ILE A 49 -13.01 -5.10 -1.26
N CYS A 50 -11.97 -5.63 -0.61
CA CYS A 50 -11.80 -7.07 -0.36
C CYS A 50 -12.45 -7.54 0.94
N GLY A 51 -13.24 -6.68 1.63
CA GLY A 51 -13.95 -7.03 2.87
C GLY A 51 -13.10 -6.93 4.14
N ASN A 52 -11.88 -6.37 4.05
CA ASN A 52 -10.97 -6.23 5.19
C ASN A 52 -10.93 -4.77 5.68
N ALA A 53 -11.40 -4.53 6.90
CA ALA A 53 -11.32 -3.21 7.51
C ALA A 53 -9.91 -2.95 8.06
N LEU A 54 -9.23 -1.93 7.54
CA LEU A 54 -7.94 -1.48 8.04
C LEU A 54 -8.02 -0.07 8.64
N PRO A 55 -7.13 0.28 9.58
CA PRO A 55 -7.02 1.65 10.08
C PRO A 55 -6.73 2.65 8.96
N ARG A 56 -7.04 3.94 9.20
CA ARG A 56 -6.84 4.99 8.20
C ARG A 56 -5.37 5.37 8.01
N ASP A 57 -4.63 5.49 9.10
CA ASP A 57 -3.30 6.07 9.10
C ASP A 57 -2.20 5.00 9.06
N SER A 58 -1.08 5.33 8.39
CA SER A 58 0.01 4.38 8.17
C SER A 58 0.67 3.87 9.45
N ASP A 59 0.75 4.69 10.51
CA ASP A 59 1.28 4.28 11.81
C ASP A 59 0.36 3.29 12.53
N MET A 60 -0.96 3.47 12.42
CA MET A 60 -1.94 2.52 12.94
C MET A 60 -1.94 1.22 12.13
N GLN A 61 -1.81 1.31 10.80
CA GLN A 61 -1.66 0.13 9.93
C GLN A 61 -0.39 -0.64 10.29
N ARG A 62 0.72 0.07 10.51
CA ARG A 62 2.01 -0.52 10.90
C ARG A 62 1.93 -1.36 12.18
N THR A 63 1.11 -0.98 13.13
CA THR A 63 0.98 -1.67 14.42
C THR A 63 -0.14 -2.70 14.45
N GLY A 64 -1.17 -2.55 13.61
CA GLY A 64 -2.42 -3.31 13.72
C GLY A 64 -2.76 -4.26 12.57
N VAL A 65 -2.03 -4.23 11.45
CA VAL A 65 -2.40 -5.04 10.28
C VAL A 65 -1.60 -6.33 10.20
N GLY A 66 -2.27 -7.47 10.10
CA GLY A 66 -1.66 -8.76 9.81
C GLY A 66 -0.52 -9.16 10.77
N GLU A 67 0.40 -9.97 10.26
CA GLU A 67 1.57 -10.47 10.98
C GLU A 67 2.79 -9.57 10.74
N LEU A 68 3.55 -9.27 11.79
CA LEU A 68 4.87 -8.64 11.67
C LEU A 68 5.87 -9.67 11.17
N ILE A 69 6.48 -9.42 10.00
CA ILE A 69 7.41 -10.35 9.35
C ILE A 69 8.85 -9.86 9.30
N GLY A 70 9.12 -8.64 9.76
CA GLY A 70 10.47 -8.06 9.85
C GLY A 70 10.44 -6.60 10.26
N GLU A 71 11.58 -6.07 10.72
CA GLU A 71 11.78 -4.67 11.12
C GLU A 71 13.18 -4.18 10.76
N GLY A 72 13.29 -2.91 10.38
CA GLY A 72 14.58 -2.27 10.15
C GLY A 72 15.42 -2.98 9.11
N ALA A 73 16.61 -3.42 9.51
CA ALA A 73 17.56 -4.14 8.65
C ALA A 73 17.22 -5.64 8.48
N ASP A 74 16.28 -6.16 9.27
CA ASP A 74 15.78 -7.53 9.13
C ASP A 74 14.79 -7.61 7.98
N HIS A 75 15.34 -7.72 6.77
CA HIS A 75 14.58 -7.70 5.52
C HIS A 75 14.02 -9.09 5.22
N PRO A 76 12.70 -9.30 5.33
CA PRO A 76 12.09 -10.60 5.05
C PRO A 76 12.04 -10.89 3.55
N ALA A 77 11.80 -12.15 3.20
CA ALA A 77 11.40 -12.52 1.84
C ALA A 77 9.98 -11.98 1.57
N LEU A 78 9.92 -10.90 0.79
CA LEU A 78 8.67 -10.23 0.45
C LEU A 78 7.87 -11.03 -0.57
N LYS A 79 6.54 -10.91 -0.48
CA LYS A 79 5.56 -11.53 -1.37
C LYS A 79 4.48 -10.52 -1.75
N ARG A 80 3.69 -10.88 -2.77
CA ARG A 80 2.50 -10.11 -3.16
C ARG A 80 1.58 -9.88 -1.95
N GLY A 81 1.20 -8.63 -1.76
CA GLY A 81 0.31 -8.18 -0.68
C GLY A 81 1.01 -7.75 0.60
N ASP A 82 2.30 -8.05 0.76
CA ASP A 82 3.06 -7.56 1.91
C ASP A 82 3.10 -6.04 1.94
N LEU A 83 3.04 -5.48 3.14
CA LEU A 83 3.09 -4.04 3.37
C LEU A 83 4.45 -3.65 3.95
N VAL A 84 5.04 -2.61 3.40
CA VAL A 84 6.31 -2.03 3.87
C VAL A 84 6.05 -0.65 4.42
N PHE A 85 6.51 -0.39 5.64
CA PHE A 85 6.25 0.85 6.37
C PHE A 85 7.52 1.63 6.64
N TRP A 86 7.48 2.93 6.32
CA TRP A 86 8.45 3.93 6.75
C TRP A 86 7.75 4.95 7.67
N LYS A 87 8.50 5.90 8.18
CA LYS A 87 7.90 7.00 8.95
C LYS A 87 6.93 7.80 8.07
N GLY A 88 5.64 7.70 8.37
CA GLY A 88 4.59 8.43 7.63
C GLY A 88 4.30 7.91 6.22
N HIS A 89 4.78 6.70 5.87
CA HIS A 89 4.58 6.13 4.54
C HIS A 89 4.35 4.62 4.58
N VAL A 90 3.56 4.13 3.63
CA VAL A 90 3.32 2.70 3.41
C VAL A 90 3.27 2.40 1.90
N ALA A 91 3.81 1.25 1.54
CA ALA A 91 3.71 0.68 0.20
C ALA A 91 3.21 -0.76 0.27
N MET A 92 2.60 -1.23 -0.81
CA MET A 92 2.11 -2.58 -0.99
C MET A 92 2.97 -3.30 -2.03
N MET A 93 3.45 -4.50 -1.73
CA MET A 93 4.23 -5.29 -2.69
C MET A 93 3.31 -5.90 -3.74
N GLU A 94 3.64 -5.70 -5.01
CA GLU A 94 2.97 -6.35 -6.13
C GLU A 94 3.52 -7.76 -6.39
N ASP A 95 4.82 -7.89 -6.18
CA ASP A 95 5.59 -9.13 -6.16
C ASP A 95 6.82 -8.95 -5.24
N GLU A 96 7.80 -9.84 -5.30
CA GLU A 96 9.00 -9.79 -4.47
C GLU A 96 9.94 -8.60 -4.76
N ALA A 97 9.81 -7.94 -5.91
CA ALA A 97 10.71 -6.88 -6.37
C ALA A 97 10.02 -5.57 -6.72
N THR A 98 8.70 -5.57 -6.84
CA THR A 98 7.91 -4.44 -7.32
C THR A 98 6.91 -3.99 -6.26
N MET A 99 6.81 -2.70 -6.03
CA MET A 99 5.84 -2.12 -5.10
C MET A 99 4.89 -1.15 -5.78
N LEU A 100 3.69 -1.04 -5.20
CA LEU A 100 2.66 -0.04 -5.51
C LEU A 100 2.51 0.90 -4.33
N HIS A 101 2.48 2.19 -4.58
CA HIS A 101 2.18 3.17 -3.54
C HIS A 101 1.67 4.50 -4.11
N ALA A 102 0.93 5.25 -3.31
CA ALA A 102 0.67 6.65 -3.59
C ALA A 102 1.89 7.45 -3.14
N SER A 103 2.65 7.95 -4.10
CA SER A 103 3.96 8.57 -3.90
C SER A 103 3.87 10.09 -3.87
N GLY A 104 4.35 10.71 -2.79
CA GLY A 104 4.56 12.16 -2.73
C GLY A 104 5.71 12.65 -3.63
N HIS A 105 6.58 11.75 -4.12
CA HIS A 105 7.65 12.09 -5.04
C HIS A 105 7.14 12.30 -6.47
N THR A 106 6.28 11.38 -6.96
CA THR A 106 5.65 11.48 -8.29
C THR A 106 4.31 12.19 -8.27
N MET A 107 3.78 12.46 -7.08
CA MET A 107 2.44 13.03 -6.85
C MET A 107 1.31 12.20 -7.47
N SER A 108 1.50 10.87 -7.49
CA SER A 108 0.51 9.93 -8.03
C SER A 108 0.72 8.52 -7.46
N VAL A 109 -0.26 7.66 -7.70
CA VAL A 109 -0.12 6.22 -7.47
C VAL A 109 0.75 5.63 -8.58
N VAL A 110 1.84 4.99 -8.19
CA VAL A 110 2.81 4.43 -9.12
C VAL A 110 3.22 3.00 -8.74
N ARG A 111 3.68 2.29 -9.76
CA ARG A 111 4.44 1.05 -9.64
C ARG A 111 5.90 1.36 -9.85
N GLU A 112 6.76 0.89 -8.97
CA GLU A 112 8.21 1.06 -9.12
C GLU A 112 8.99 -0.11 -8.51
N PRO A 113 10.26 -0.30 -8.94
CA PRO A 113 11.14 -1.29 -8.33
C PRO A 113 11.34 -0.99 -6.83
N TYR A 114 11.12 -1.99 -5.98
CA TYR A 114 11.25 -1.85 -4.52
C TYR A 114 12.65 -1.35 -4.10
N ALA A 115 13.71 -1.88 -4.73
CA ALA A 115 15.08 -1.49 -4.41
C ALA A 115 15.36 0.01 -4.68
N ASP A 116 14.85 0.54 -5.81
CA ASP A 116 15.03 1.95 -6.17
C ASP A 116 14.25 2.86 -5.24
N ALA A 117 12.98 2.50 -4.99
CA ALA A 117 12.11 3.23 -4.09
C ALA A 117 12.68 3.27 -2.66
N THR A 118 13.11 2.13 -2.13
CA THR A 118 13.68 2.02 -0.78
C THR A 118 14.95 2.85 -0.64
N LYS A 119 15.81 2.86 -1.66
CA LYS A 119 17.02 3.70 -1.66
C LYS A 119 16.65 5.19 -1.62
N ARG A 120 15.70 5.63 -2.44
CA ARG A 120 15.24 7.03 -2.47
C ARG A 120 14.56 7.43 -1.16
N ILE A 121 13.63 6.63 -0.68
CA ILE A 121 12.90 6.87 0.58
C ILE A 121 13.87 6.84 1.76
N GLY A 122 14.86 5.95 1.74
CA GLY A 122 15.86 5.80 2.77
C GLY A 122 16.70 7.06 3.00
N HIS A 123 16.94 7.86 1.97
CA HIS A 123 17.63 9.15 2.11
C HIS A 123 16.85 10.17 2.95
N LEU A 124 15.50 10.06 2.96
CA LEU A 124 14.62 11.00 3.66
C LEU A 124 14.16 10.46 5.03
N TYR A 125 13.87 9.16 5.11
CA TYR A 125 13.16 8.55 6.24
C TYR A 125 13.87 7.35 6.87
N GLY A 126 15.04 6.96 6.36
CA GLY A 126 15.79 5.81 6.85
C GLY A 126 15.27 4.46 6.35
N LEU A 127 15.66 3.40 7.05
CA LEU A 127 15.21 2.04 6.75
C LEU A 127 13.71 1.88 7.02
N PRO A 128 13.06 0.89 6.39
CA PRO A 128 11.70 0.51 6.74
C PRO A 128 11.56 0.22 8.23
N LEU A 129 10.51 0.72 8.86
CA LEU A 129 10.23 0.50 10.28
C LEU A 129 9.65 -0.87 10.55
N ALA A 130 8.86 -1.38 9.61
CA ALA A 130 8.21 -2.68 9.73
C ALA A 130 7.81 -3.23 8.35
N TYR A 131 7.73 -4.55 8.30
CA TYR A 131 7.17 -5.32 7.19
C TYR A 131 6.01 -6.16 7.74
N ARG A 132 4.85 -6.10 7.09
CA ARG A 132 3.67 -6.82 7.56
C ARG A 132 3.01 -7.62 6.45
N ARG A 133 2.48 -8.77 6.83
CA ARG A 133 1.71 -9.65 5.96
C ARG A 133 0.26 -9.69 6.43
N PRO A 134 -0.65 -9.05 5.70
CA PRO A 134 -2.08 -9.04 6.00
C PRO A 134 -2.74 -10.42 5.95
#